data_90bb41365c3bf67c57b837baf83040a8
#
_entry.id   90bb41365c3bf67c57b837baf83040a8
#
_cell.length_a   1.000
_cell.length_b   1.000
_cell.length_c   1.000
_cell.angle_alpha   90.00
_cell.angle_beta   90.00
_cell.angle_gamma   90.00
#
_symmetry.space_group_name_H-M   'P 1'
#
loop_
_entity.id
_entity.type
_entity.pdbx_description
1 polymer ?
#
loop_
_entity_poly.entity_id
_entity_poly.type
_entity_poly.pdbx_seq_one_letter_code
_entity_poly.pdbx_strand_id
1 'polypeptide(L)'
;MTLDVANAEAGDLDTAPLGDAKTLKVSLNTKGRGFSGVMKRHNFGGGPGAHGHRFHRSTGSIGNREWPGRVQKGKKMPGHYGNTQVTVKNEIVSFDAQNGILAVKGSVPGANGSLGKARIVK
;
A
#
# COMPACT_ATOMS: atom_id res chain seq x y z
N MET A 1 16.85 0.89 2.32
CA MET A 1 16.28 -0.43 2.60
C MET A 1 17.43 -1.37 2.84
N THR A 2 17.57 -1.92 4.03
CA THR A 2 18.55 -2.94 4.37
C THR A 2 17.95 -4.32 4.09
N LEU A 3 18.71 -5.20 3.49
CA LEU A 3 18.32 -6.58 3.27
C LEU A 3 18.77 -7.39 4.50
N ASP A 4 17.87 -7.59 5.45
CA ASP A 4 18.09 -8.55 6.53
C ASP A 4 17.68 -9.93 6.03
N VAL A 5 18.64 -10.80 5.95
CA VAL A 5 18.43 -12.23 5.66
C VAL A 5 18.28 -12.97 6.98
N ALA A 6 17.17 -12.72 7.66
CA ALA A 6 16.80 -13.52 8.81
C ALA A 6 16.32 -14.90 8.32
N ASN A 7 17.06 -15.96 8.70
CA ASN A 7 16.75 -17.38 8.47
C ASN A 7 17.06 -17.97 7.08
N ALA A 8 18.13 -17.54 6.42
CA ALA A 8 18.77 -18.42 5.46
C ALA A 8 19.68 -19.38 6.24
N GLU A 9 19.27 -20.63 6.42
CA GLU A 9 20.22 -21.67 6.77
C GLU A 9 21.30 -21.69 5.68
N ALA A 10 22.55 -21.51 6.14
CA ALA A 10 23.82 -21.70 5.44
C ALA A 10 23.75 -21.99 3.92
N GLY A 11 23.46 -20.99 3.16
CA GLY A 11 23.66 -20.96 1.72
C GLY A 11 23.95 -19.51 1.36
N ASP A 12 25.08 -19.27 0.71
CA ASP A 12 25.40 -17.93 0.19
C ASP A 12 24.26 -17.44 -0.67
N LEU A 13 23.59 -16.38 -0.21
CA LEU A 13 22.59 -15.69 -1.03
C LEU A 13 23.32 -15.04 -2.20
N ASP A 14 23.11 -15.57 -3.38
CA ASP A 14 23.61 -14.97 -4.59
C ASP A 14 22.91 -13.63 -4.84
N THR A 15 23.59 -12.56 -4.48
CA THR A 15 23.16 -11.18 -4.68
C THR A 15 23.59 -10.60 -6.02
N ALA A 16 24.39 -11.34 -6.80
CA ALA A 16 24.88 -10.91 -8.10
C ALA A 16 23.75 -10.49 -9.06
N PRO A 17 22.58 -11.18 -9.12
CA PRO A 17 21.49 -10.77 -9.98
C PRO A 17 20.91 -9.37 -9.68
N LEU A 18 21.13 -8.84 -8.46
CA LEU A 18 20.65 -7.50 -8.08
C LEU A 18 21.52 -6.38 -8.69
N GLY A 19 22.81 -6.64 -8.93
CA GLY A 19 23.71 -5.68 -9.57
C GLY A 19 23.35 -5.38 -11.02
N ASP A 20 22.87 -6.39 -11.74
CA ASP A 20 22.53 -6.27 -13.16
C ASP A 20 21.06 -5.92 -13.41
N ALA A 21 20.23 -5.99 -12.38
CA ALA A 21 18.80 -5.76 -12.49
C ALA A 21 18.46 -4.27 -12.62
N LYS A 22 17.67 -3.91 -13.64
CA LYS A 22 17.20 -2.52 -13.82
C LYS A 22 15.95 -2.19 -12.99
N THR A 23 15.08 -3.16 -12.80
CA THR A 23 13.79 -2.95 -12.14
C THR A 23 13.46 -4.08 -11.16
N LEU A 24 12.80 -3.72 -10.07
CA LEU A 24 12.30 -4.72 -9.14
C LEU A 24 10.87 -4.40 -8.68
N LYS A 25 10.15 -5.44 -8.26
CA LYS A 25 8.87 -5.34 -7.58
C LYS A 25 9.11 -5.44 -6.08
N VAL A 26 8.69 -4.41 -5.35
CA VAL A 26 8.78 -4.34 -3.90
C VAL A 26 7.38 -4.49 -3.31
N SER A 27 7.20 -5.46 -2.43
CA SER A 27 5.93 -5.74 -1.76
C SER A 27 6.08 -5.52 -0.26
N LEU A 28 5.37 -4.53 0.27
CA LEU A 28 5.33 -4.20 1.69
C LEU A 28 3.90 -3.90 2.13
N ASN A 29 3.67 -3.96 3.45
CA ASN A 29 2.44 -3.48 4.03
C ASN A 29 2.46 -1.96 4.15
N THR A 30 1.39 -1.31 3.69
CA THR A 30 1.22 0.14 3.84
C THR A 30 1.05 0.53 5.30
N LYS A 31 1.37 1.79 5.64
CA LYS A 31 1.08 2.33 6.98
C LYS A 31 -0.40 2.17 7.30
N GLY A 32 -0.71 1.61 8.47
CA GLY A 32 -2.07 1.55 8.98
C GLY A 32 -2.59 2.95 9.34
N ARG A 33 -3.84 3.24 9.02
CA ARG A 33 -4.51 4.52 9.33
C ARG A 33 -5.72 4.34 10.22
N GLY A 34 -5.90 3.14 10.78
CA GLY A 34 -7.02 2.79 11.63
C GLY A 34 -8.35 2.84 10.89
N PHE A 35 -9.44 3.00 11.62
CA PHE A 35 -10.76 3.19 11.05
C PHE A 35 -10.87 4.59 10.44
N SER A 36 -11.15 4.66 9.16
CA SER A 36 -11.19 5.90 8.40
C SER A 36 -12.55 6.11 7.75
N GLY A 37 -13.04 7.34 7.81
CA GLY A 37 -14.26 7.77 7.12
C GLY A 37 -14.08 7.80 5.60
N VAL A 38 -15.20 7.92 4.89
CA VAL A 38 -15.24 7.84 3.41
C VAL A 38 -14.48 8.95 2.71
N MET A 39 -14.37 10.12 3.33
CA MET A 39 -13.59 11.23 2.75
C MET A 39 -12.10 10.89 2.72
N LYS A 40 -11.54 10.40 3.83
CA LYS A 40 -10.12 10.02 3.91
C LYS A 40 -9.82 8.73 3.15
N ARG A 41 -10.75 7.75 3.21
CA ARG A 41 -10.53 6.43 2.62
C ARG A 41 -10.78 6.39 1.12
N HIS A 42 -11.76 7.14 0.64
CA HIS A 42 -12.25 7.06 -0.74
C HIS A 42 -12.33 8.39 -1.47
N ASN A 43 -11.89 9.49 -0.84
CA ASN A 43 -11.91 10.85 -1.40
C ASN A 43 -13.33 11.33 -1.75
N PHE A 44 -14.32 11.02 -0.92
CA PHE A 44 -15.68 11.55 -1.11
C PHE A 44 -15.72 13.06 -0.84
N GLY A 45 -16.47 13.81 -1.64
CA GLY A 45 -16.59 15.25 -1.50
C GLY A 45 -17.39 15.71 -0.27
N GLY A 46 -18.30 14.88 0.22
CA GLY A 46 -19.22 15.28 1.30
C GLY A 46 -20.24 16.31 0.85
N GLY A 47 -20.82 16.99 1.80
CA GLY A 47 -21.81 18.07 1.58
C GLY A 47 -21.44 19.34 2.34
N PRO A 48 -22.17 20.47 2.08
CA PRO A 48 -21.97 21.73 2.80
C PRO A 48 -22.09 21.57 4.31
N GLY A 49 -21.31 22.34 5.06
CA GLY A 49 -21.34 22.33 6.52
C GLY A 49 -22.46 23.19 7.13
N ALA A 50 -23.18 24.00 6.29
CA ALA A 50 -24.22 24.93 6.70
C ALA A 50 -25.44 24.82 5.76
N HIS A 51 -26.35 25.79 5.81
CA HIS A 51 -27.59 25.88 5.01
C HIS A 51 -28.53 24.68 5.20
N GLY A 52 -28.54 24.07 6.39
CA GLY A 52 -29.43 22.94 6.70
C GLY A 52 -29.10 21.65 5.95
N HIS A 53 -27.93 21.54 5.33
CA HIS A 53 -27.53 20.35 4.61
C HIS A 53 -27.35 19.17 5.58
N ARG A 54 -28.01 18.05 5.29
CA ARG A 54 -28.06 16.90 6.19
C ARG A 54 -26.81 16.02 6.16
N PHE A 55 -26.10 15.99 5.03
CA PHE A 55 -24.95 15.10 4.80
C PHE A 55 -23.65 15.90 4.75
N HIS A 56 -22.96 16.01 5.89
CA HIS A 56 -21.68 16.73 5.96
C HIS A 56 -20.52 15.89 5.46
N ARG A 57 -20.23 14.80 6.18
CA ARG A 57 -19.10 13.91 5.92
C ARG A 57 -19.53 12.44 5.73
N SER A 58 -20.72 12.22 5.25
CA SER A 58 -21.31 10.89 5.11
C SER A 58 -21.11 10.31 3.72
N THR A 59 -21.48 9.05 3.57
CA THR A 59 -21.41 8.31 2.29
C THR A 59 -22.44 8.78 1.27
N GLY A 60 -23.48 9.49 1.69
CA GLY A 60 -24.65 9.75 0.87
C GLY A 60 -25.50 8.50 0.67
N SER A 61 -26.17 8.37 -0.47
CA SER A 61 -26.98 7.18 -0.78
C SER A 61 -26.11 5.95 -0.93
N ILE A 62 -26.52 4.86 -0.30
CA ILE A 62 -25.84 3.56 -0.37
C ILE A 62 -26.57 2.53 -1.22
N GLY A 63 -27.75 2.82 -1.72
CA GLY A 63 -28.53 1.92 -2.56
C GLY A 63 -29.96 2.37 -2.78
N ASN A 64 -30.72 1.51 -3.44
CA ASN A 64 -32.14 1.66 -3.69
C ASN A 64 -32.95 1.11 -2.51
N ARG A 65 -34.25 1.40 -2.48
CA ARG A 65 -35.14 1.01 -1.37
C ARG A 65 -35.51 -0.48 -1.40
N GLU A 66 -36.47 -0.86 -2.22
CA GLU A 66 -37.06 -2.21 -2.24
C GLU A 66 -36.21 -3.19 -3.06
N TRP A 67 -35.84 -2.79 -4.23
CA TRP A 67 -35.07 -3.63 -5.13
C TRP A 67 -33.63 -3.06 -5.31
N PRO A 68 -32.56 -3.81 -5.08
CA PRO A 68 -32.44 -5.27 -4.80
C PRO A 68 -32.57 -5.66 -3.32
N GLY A 69 -33.03 -4.80 -2.41
CA GLY A 69 -33.17 -5.07 -0.97
C GLY A 69 -31.86 -5.25 -0.19
N ARG A 70 -30.74 -4.91 -0.81
CA ARG A 70 -29.40 -5.04 -0.24
C ARG A 70 -28.47 -3.95 -0.75
N VAL A 71 -27.40 -3.70 -0.03
CA VAL A 71 -26.28 -2.88 -0.53
C VAL A 71 -25.41 -3.72 -1.45
N GLN A 72 -25.06 -3.20 -2.61
CA GLN A 72 -24.22 -3.88 -3.59
C GLN A 72 -22.82 -4.16 -3.00
N LYS A 73 -22.27 -5.36 -3.31
CA LYS A 73 -20.89 -5.69 -2.92
C LYS A 73 -19.91 -4.70 -3.54
N GLY A 74 -18.84 -4.39 -2.81
CA GLY A 74 -17.85 -3.42 -3.28
C GLY A 74 -18.24 -1.94 -3.11
N LYS A 75 -19.40 -1.64 -2.52
CA LYS A 75 -19.78 -0.26 -2.22
C LYS A 75 -18.77 0.38 -1.27
N LYS A 76 -18.26 1.55 -1.66
CA LYS A 76 -17.26 2.30 -0.88
C LYS A 76 -17.88 2.81 0.41
N MET A 77 -17.37 2.36 1.55
CA MET A 77 -17.85 2.68 2.89
C MET A 77 -16.68 2.97 3.83
N PRO A 78 -16.92 3.61 5.01
CA PRO A 78 -15.90 3.74 6.04
C PRO A 78 -15.43 2.35 6.51
N GLY A 79 -14.22 2.29 7.03
CA GLY A 79 -13.64 1.06 7.55
C GLY A 79 -12.14 1.19 7.76
N HIS A 80 -11.49 0.11 8.13
CA HIS A 80 -10.04 0.07 8.31
C HIS A 80 -9.33 0.40 6.99
N TYR A 81 -8.31 1.28 7.10
CA TYR A 81 -7.54 1.76 5.96
C TYR A 81 -6.05 1.58 6.22
N GLY A 82 -5.33 1.18 5.19
CA GLY A 82 -3.92 0.83 5.33
C GLY A 82 -3.70 -0.56 5.93
N ASN A 83 -2.44 -0.86 6.29
CA ASN A 83 -1.98 -2.18 6.74
C ASN A 83 -2.34 -3.31 5.75
N THR A 84 -2.33 -2.98 4.48
CA THR A 84 -2.56 -3.90 3.37
C THR A 84 -1.30 -4.04 2.54
N GLN A 85 -1.03 -5.23 2.05
CA GLN A 85 0.11 -5.47 1.19
C GLN A 85 -0.10 -4.78 -0.17
N VAL A 86 0.89 -3.99 -0.56
CA VAL A 86 0.93 -3.32 -1.87
C VAL A 86 2.26 -3.65 -2.53
N THR A 87 2.21 -3.93 -3.83
CA THR A 87 3.39 -4.18 -4.65
C THR A 87 3.59 -3.01 -5.60
N VAL A 88 4.78 -2.43 -5.57
CA VAL A 88 5.19 -1.33 -6.47
C VAL A 88 6.35 -1.80 -7.32
N LYS A 89 6.42 -1.31 -8.56
CA LYS A 89 7.56 -1.51 -9.44
C LYS A 89 8.45 -0.27 -9.35
N ASN A 90 9.71 -0.46 -8.98
CA ASN A 90 10.71 0.59 -8.83
C ASN A 90 11.94 0.31 -9.68
N GLU A 91 12.62 1.35 -10.12
CA GLU A 91 13.93 1.26 -10.76
C GLU A 91 15.02 1.15 -9.68
N ILE A 92 16.03 0.32 -9.93
CA ILE A 92 17.21 0.22 -9.08
C ILE A 92 18.16 1.35 -9.45
N VAL A 93 18.59 2.11 -8.45
CA VAL A 93 19.59 3.17 -8.61
C VAL A 93 20.98 2.62 -8.36
N SER A 94 21.16 1.92 -7.25
CA SER A 94 22.42 1.28 -6.89
C SER A 94 22.19 0.13 -5.91
N PHE A 95 23.11 -0.80 -5.91
CA PHE A 95 23.15 -1.89 -4.96
C PHE A 95 24.57 -2.03 -4.40
N ASP A 96 24.69 -1.94 -3.09
CA ASP A 96 25.93 -2.17 -2.36
C ASP A 96 25.89 -3.56 -1.71
N ALA A 97 26.61 -4.49 -2.29
CA ALA A 97 26.64 -5.88 -1.84
C ALA A 97 27.36 -6.04 -0.48
N GLN A 98 28.33 -5.17 -0.15
CA GLN A 98 29.09 -5.28 1.10
C GLN A 98 28.23 -4.91 2.32
N ASN A 99 27.45 -3.86 2.19
CA ASN A 99 26.59 -3.35 3.28
C ASN A 99 25.13 -3.85 3.16
N GLY A 100 24.78 -4.59 2.11
CA GLY A 100 23.43 -5.05 1.86
C GLY A 100 22.42 -3.91 1.62
N ILE A 101 22.89 -2.78 1.05
CA ILE A 101 22.06 -1.58 0.85
C ILE A 101 21.58 -1.52 -0.59
N LEU A 102 20.26 -1.49 -0.76
CA LEU A 102 19.62 -1.34 -2.06
C LEU A 102 18.93 0.03 -2.15
N ALA A 103 19.38 0.87 -3.07
CA ALA A 103 18.74 2.14 -3.37
C ALA A 103 17.78 1.99 -4.55
N VAL A 104 16.54 2.43 -4.37
CA VAL A 104 15.49 2.37 -5.40
C VAL A 104 14.90 3.75 -5.64
N LYS A 105 14.56 4.03 -6.89
CA LYS A 105 13.92 5.28 -7.30
C LYS A 105 12.41 5.19 -7.09
N GLY A 106 11.86 6.16 -6.39
CA GLY A 106 10.41 6.29 -6.17
C GLY A 106 9.95 5.93 -4.77
N SER A 107 8.64 5.88 -4.59
CA SER A 107 8.04 5.60 -3.28
C SER A 107 8.01 4.10 -2.99
N VAL A 108 8.34 3.77 -1.74
CA VAL A 108 8.20 2.42 -1.20
C VAL A 108 7.11 2.47 -0.11
N PRO A 109 6.08 1.61 -0.16
CA PRO A 109 5.04 1.61 0.87
C PRO A 109 5.57 1.14 2.22
N GLY A 110 4.87 1.52 3.29
CA GLY A 110 5.16 1.05 4.64
C GLY A 110 5.83 2.09 5.54
N ALA A 111 6.08 1.69 6.78
CA ALA A 111 6.80 2.47 7.77
C ALA A 111 8.32 2.26 7.64
N ASN A 112 9.10 3.17 8.22
CA ASN A 112 10.54 2.95 8.33
C ASN A 112 10.80 1.70 9.18
N GLY A 113 11.73 0.85 8.75
CA GLY A 113 12.03 -0.43 9.40
C GLY A 113 11.05 -1.57 9.09
N SER A 114 10.07 -1.35 8.18
CA SER A 114 9.17 -2.43 7.76
C SER A 114 9.90 -3.49 6.93
N LEU A 115 9.62 -4.75 7.19
CA LEU A 115 10.08 -5.87 6.37
C LEU A 115 9.24 -6.01 5.12
N GLY A 116 9.87 -6.31 4.00
CA GLY A 116 9.22 -6.47 2.72
C GLY A 116 9.89 -7.50 1.84
N LYS A 117 9.24 -7.82 0.74
CA LYS A 117 9.77 -8.73 -0.28
C LYS A 117 10.15 -7.95 -1.52
N ALA A 118 11.34 -8.17 -2.03
CA ALA A 118 11.81 -7.63 -3.30
C ALA A 118 11.97 -8.77 -4.31
N ARG A 119 11.52 -8.57 -5.54
CA ARG A 119 11.65 -9.52 -6.65
C ARG A 119 12.16 -8.80 -7.89
N ILE A 120 13.19 -9.33 -8.50
CA ILE A 120 13.70 -8.83 -9.78
C ILE A 120 12.63 -9.06 -10.86
N VAL A 121 12.45 -8.06 -11.71
CA VAL A 121 11.61 -8.16 -12.90
C VAL A 121 12.55 -8.36 -14.09
N LYS A 122 12.44 -9.50 -14.68
CA LYS A 122 13.12 -9.79 -15.95
C LYS A 122 12.43 -9.10 -17.11
#